data_51215ebb0ec01295c61f04519c78f71f
#
_entry.id   51215ebb0ec01295c61f04519c78f71f
#
_cell.length_a   1.000
_cell.length_b   1.000
_cell.length_c   1.000
_cell.angle_alpha   90.00
_cell.angle_beta   90.00
_cell.angle_gamma   90.00
#
_symmetry.space_group_name_H-M   'P 1'
#
loop_
_entity.id
_entity.type
_entity.pdbx_description
1 polymer ?
#
loop_
_entity_poly.entity_id
_entity_poly.type
_entity_poly.pdbx_seq_one_letter_code
_entity_poly.pdbx_strand_id
1 'polypeptide(L)'
;AADFPEMDEPKFLPIEYKVKKKGGILKMTAELLEDTAANIMAYINKWIAKKTKATRNAMILKVLNEMTKGKEVTVENLDSLKDIFNEQLDPAIAESSIVITNQSGFNYLDKLKDKDGNYILQKDPTQQTKGKMLFGEYRIVKLSKKTLKSTPIMNSDGHTIDGYKHPVFCGDLKEAITLFDRNVLTIVRGYGIRT
;
A
#
# COMPACT_ATOMS: atom_id res chain seq x y z
N ALA A 1 33.15 -25.39 36.59
CA ALA A 1 32.36 -25.57 35.35
C ALA A 1 31.39 -24.39 35.26
N ALA A 2 31.47 -23.59 34.21
CA ALA A 2 30.50 -22.50 33.99
C ALA A 2 29.22 -23.15 33.49
N ASP A 3 28.14 -22.98 34.24
CA ASP A 3 26.80 -23.37 33.82
C ASP A 3 26.38 -22.41 32.68
N PHE A 4 26.16 -22.94 31.50
CA PHE A 4 25.60 -22.17 30.41
C PHE A 4 24.09 -22.02 30.68
N PRO A 5 23.53 -20.80 30.62
CA PRO A 5 22.10 -20.61 30.75
C PRO A 5 21.38 -21.38 29.62
N GLU A 6 20.34 -22.13 29.99
CA GLU A 6 19.46 -22.76 29.01
C GLU A 6 18.84 -21.66 28.14
N MET A 7 19.05 -21.76 26.81
CA MET A 7 18.39 -20.90 25.89
C MET A 7 16.94 -21.34 25.72
N ASP A 8 16.02 -20.40 25.81
CA ASP A 8 14.59 -20.66 25.52
C ASP A 8 14.42 -21.30 24.14
N GLU A 9 13.67 -22.38 24.05
CA GLU A 9 13.36 -23.01 22.79
C GLU A 9 12.55 -22.07 21.90
N PRO A 10 12.89 -21.95 20.60
CA PRO A 10 12.14 -21.11 19.68
C PRO A 10 10.70 -21.59 19.56
N LYS A 11 9.74 -20.75 19.95
CA LYS A 11 8.31 -21.05 19.82
C LYS A 11 7.85 -20.79 18.39
N PHE A 12 7.54 -21.84 17.65
CA PHE A 12 6.95 -21.72 16.31
C PHE A 12 5.44 -21.59 16.44
N LEU A 13 4.90 -20.46 15.98
CA LEU A 13 3.45 -20.27 15.82
C LEU A 13 3.05 -20.64 14.39
N PRO A 14 2.06 -21.53 14.20
CA PRO A 14 1.58 -21.86 12.86
C PRO A 14 0.87 -20.65 12.24
N ILE A 15 1.27 -20.28 11.03
CA ILE A 15 0.59 -19.25 10.25
C ILE A 15 -0.40 -19.94 9.31
N GLU A 16 -1.69 -19.76 9.56
CA GLU A 16 -2.73 -20.26 8.66
C GLU A 16 -2.99 -19.25 7.53
N TYR A 17 -3.01 -19.73 6.30
CA TYR A 17 -3.39 -18.93 5.15
C TYR A 17 -4.46 -19.61 4.29
N LYS A 18 -5.34 -18.82 3.69
CA LYS A 18 -6.41 -19.31 2.82
C LYS A 18 -6.27 -18.77 1.41
N VAL A 19 -6.02 -19.65 0.45
CA VAL A 19 -5.96 -19.28 -0.97
C VAL A 19 -7.37 -19.09 -1.51
N LYS A 20 -7.64 -17.90 -2.10
CA LYS A 20 -8.92 -17.58 -2.73
C LYS A 20 -8.75 -17.44 -4.23
N LYS A 21 -9.57 -18.19 -5.01
CA LYS A 21 -9.63 -18.02 -6.45
C LYS A 21 -10.26 -16.67 -6.80
N LYS A 22 -9.62 -15.91 -7.69
CA LYS A 22 -10.13 -14.66 -8.24
C LYS A 22 -10.31 -14.82 -9.74
N GLY A 23 -11.43 -14.37 -10.27
CA GLY A 23 -11.73 -14.43 -11.69
C GLY A 23 -12.27 -13.08 -12.19
N GLY A 24 -12.26 -12.92 -13.52
CA GLY A 24 -12.83 -11.74 -14.16
C GLY A 24 -13.19 -12.06 -15.61
N ILE A 25 -14.09 -11.26 -16.16
CA ILE A 25 -14.52 -11.35 -17.56
C ILE A 25 -13.98 -10.12 -18.29
N LEU A 26 -13.25 -10.36 -19.37
CA LEU A 26 -12.83 -9.32 -20.31
C LEU A 26 -13.77 -9.38 -21.51
N LYS A 27 -14.54 -8.33 -21.70
CA LYS A 27 -15.34 -8.14 -22.93
C LYS A 27 -14.44 -7.50 -24.00
N MET A 28 -14.40 -8.06 -25.16
CA MET A 28 -13.67 -7.54 -26.32
C MET A 28 -14.64 -7.14 -27.41
N THR A 29 -14.33 -6.07 -28.14
CA THR A 29 -15.10 -5.64 -29.32
C THR A 29 -14.82 -6.54 -30.52
N ALA A 30 -15.73 -6.58 -31.50
CA ALA A 30 -15.53 -7.33 -32.73
C ALA A 30 -14.26 -6.88 -33.46
N GLU A 31 -14.02 -5.57 -33.53
CA GLU A 31 -12.82 -4.96 -34.13
C GLU A 31 -11.52 -5.48 -33.52
N LEU A 32 -11.48 -5.61 -32.17
CA LEU A 32 -10.30 -6.17 -31.51
C LEU A 32 -10.10 -7.66 -31.79
N LEU A 33 -11.19 -8.40 -32.07
CA LEU A 33 -11.13 -9.82 -32.42
C LEU A 33 -10.67 -10.06 -33.86
N GLU A 34 -10.76 -9.06 -34.73
CA GLU A 34 -10.25 -9.08 -36.10
C GLU A 34 -8.75 -8.78 -36.19
N ASP A 35 -8.14 -8.32 -35.07
CA ASP A 35 -6.71 -8.05 -34.99
C ASP A 35 -5.88 -9.34 -34.92
N THR A 36 -4.58 -9.23 -35.06
CA THR A 36 -3.68 -10.40 -35.01
C THR A 36 -3.73 -11.07 -33.64
N ALA A 37 -3.57 -12.40 -33.62
CA ALA A 37 -3.54 -13.15 -32.36
C ALA A 37 -2.48 -12.64 -31.37
N ALA A 38 -1.34 -12.14 -31.88
CA ALA A 38 -0.27 -11.56 -31.06
C ALA A 38 -0.73 -10.27 -30.37
N ASN A 39 -1.42 -9.38 -31.05
CA ASN A 39 -1.94 -8.13 -30.49
C ASN A 39 -3.03 -8.39 -29.46
N ILE A 40 -3.92 -9.35 -29.73
CA ILE A 40 -4.97 -9.76 -28.77
C ILE A 40 -4.31 -10.32 -27.49
N MET A 41 -3.31 -11.17 -27.60
CA MET A 41 -2.62 -11.74 -26.45
C MET A 41 -1.84 -10.67 -25.65
N ALA A 42 -1.18 -9.73 -26.31
CA ALA A 42 -0.52 -8.62 -25.68
C ALA A 42 -1.51 -7.75 -24.88
N TYR A 43 -2.66 -7.44 -25.46
CA TYR A 43 -3.73 -6.70 -24.79
C TYR A 43 -4.25 -7.45 -23.54
N ILE A 44 -4.55 -8.75 -23.67
CA ILE A 44 -5.02 -9.60 -22.57
C ILE A 44 -3.99 -9.63 -21.43
N ASN A 45 -2.73 -9.88 -21.76
CA ASN A 45 -1.65 -9.94 -20.77
C ASN A 45 -1.50 -8.59 -20.00
N LYS A 46 -1.53 -7.48 -20.71
CA LYS A 46 -1.49 -6.13 -20.11
C LYS A 46 -2.69 -5.88 -19.18
N TRP A 47 -3.88 -6.29 -19.60
CA TRP A 47 -5.09 -6.16 -18.80
C TRP A 47 -5.03 -7.03 -17.54
N ILE A 48 -4.61 -8.31 -17.67
CA ILE A 48 -4.44 -9.24 -16.54
C ILE A 48 -3.43 -8.69 -15.55
N ALA A 49 -2.25 -8.24 -16.01
CA ALA A 49 -1.21 -7.67 -15.13
C ALA A 49 -1.75 -6.46 -14.34
N LYS A 50 -2.50 -5.57 -15.01
CA LYS A 50 -3.12 -4.41 -14.36
C LYS A 50 -4.15 -4.81 -13.30
N LYS A 51 -5.01 -5.78 -13.61
CA LYS A 51 -6.05 -6.26 -12.69
C LYS A 51 -5.47 -7.04 -11.51
N THR A 52 -4.48 -7.88 -11.74
CA THR A 52 -3.75 -8.62 -10.70
C THR A 52 -3.09 -7.67 -9.72
N LYS A 53 -2.37 -6.65 -10.22
CA LYS A 53 -1.74 -5.63 -9.39
C LYS A 53 -2.77 -4.88 -8.53
N ALA A 54 -3.89 -4.47 -9.12
CA ALA A 54 -4.95 -3.77 -8.38
C ALA A 54 -5.58 -4.67 -7.30
N THR A 55 -5.81 -5.94 -7.59
CA THR A 55 -6.37 -6.90 -6.64
C THR A 55 -5.42 -7.16 -5.47
N ARG A 56 -4.13 -7.39 -5.76
CA ARG A 56 -3.09 -7.57 -4.72
C ARG A 56 -2.99 -6.36 -3.81
N ASN A 57 -2.93 -5.16 -4.40
CA ASN A 57 -2.90 -3.91 -3.61
C ASN A 57 -4.13 -3.76 -2.71
N ALA A 58 -5.32 -4.08 -3.21
CA ALA A 58 -6.54 -4.03 -2.41
C ALA A 58 -6.53 -5.05 -1.24
N MET A 59 -5.96 -6.24 -1.46
CA MET A 59 -5.82 -7.25 -0.40
C MET A 59 -4.83 -6.79 0.68
N ILE A 60 -3.66 -6.26 0.29
CA ILE A 60 -2.65 -5.73 1.20
C ILE A 60 -3.25 -4.59 2.03
N LEU A 61 -3.92 -3.63 1.40
CA LEU A 61 -4.55 -2.51 2.11
C LEU A 61 -5.65 -2.95 3.07
N LYS A 62 -6.40 -4.00 2.71
CA LYS A 62 -7.40 -4.56 3.62
C LYS A 62 -6.75 -5.10 4.89
N VAL A 63 -5.68 -5.88 4.76
CA VAL A 63 -4.93 -6.43 5.89
C VAL A 63 -4.30 -5.31 6.71
N LEU A 64 -3.67 -4.31 6.08
CA LEU A 64 -3.12 -3.15 6.78
C LEU A 64 -4.17 -2.42 7.61
N ASN A 65 -5.33 -2.14 7.03
CA ASN A 65 -6.42 -1.48 7.77
C ASN A 65 -6.92 -2.33 8.95
N GLU A 66 -6.96 -3.65 8.80
CA GLU A 66 -7.37 -4.56 9.88
C GLU A 66 -6.33 -4.60 11.02
N MET A 67 -5.05 -4.65 10.67
CA MET A 67 -3.93 -4.69 11.65
C MET A 67 -3.76 -3.40 12.44
N THR A 68 -4.04 -2.26 11.79
CA THR A 68 -3.85 -0.93 12.40
C THR A 68 -5.10 -0.39 13.08
N LYS A 69 -6.22 -1.08 12.93
CA LYS A 69 -7.49 -0.67 13.53
C LYS A 69 -7.39 -0.52 15.06
N GLY A 70 -7.72 0.68 15.57
CA GLY A 70 -7.62 1.01 16.99
C GLY A 70 -6.20 1.34 17.47
N LYS A 71 -5.25 1.46 16.53
CA LYS A 71 -3.87 1.88 16.81
C LYS A 71 -3.52 3.17 16.06
N GLU A 72 -4.54 3.86 15.53
CA GLU A 72 -4.34 5.07 14.78
C GLU A 72 -3.91 6.22 15.69
N VAL A 73 -2.86 6.92 15.31
CA VAL A 73 -2.38 8.13 15.96
C VAL A 73 -2.70 9.32 15.05
N THR A 74 -3.27 10.38 15.62
CA THR A 74 -3.47 11.62 14.88
C THR A 74 -2.20 12.44 14.93
N VAL A 75 -1.66 12.79 13.77
CA VAL A 75 -0.48 13.60 13.58
C VAL A 75 -0.93 15.01 13.18
N GLU A 76 -0.65 15.99 14.02
CA GLU A 76 -1.06 17.39 13.79
C GLU A 76 0.08 18.27 13.31
N ASN A 77 1.31 17.90 13.62
CA ASN A 77 2.50 18.68 13.29
C ASN A 77 3.68 17.79 12.86
N LEU A 78 4.76 18.45 12.46
CA LEU A 78 5.96 17.79 11.95
C LEU A 78 6.70 17.01 13.04
N ASP A 79 6.72 17.53 14.25
CA ASP A 79 7.45 16.90 15.37
C ASP A 79 6.75 15.58 15.74
N SER A 80 5.41 15.59 15.88
CA SER A 80 4.64 14.35 16.13
C SER A 80 4.74 13.33 14.98
N LEU A 81 5.00 13.76 13.75
CA LEU A 81 5.30 12.84 12.65
C LEU A 81 6.68 12.18 12.80
N LYS A 82 7.68 12.92 13.28
CA LYS A 82 9.01 12.39 13.57
C LYS A 82 9.01 11.42 14.74
N ASP A 83 8.22 11.70 15.77
CA ASP A 83 8.09 10.84 16.96
C ASP A 83 7.65 9.43 16.61
N ILE A 84 6.85 9.27 15.54
CA ILE A 84 6.46 7.93 15.06
C ILE A 84 7.69 7.09 14.70
N PHE A 85 8.66 7.66 13.99
CA PHE A 85 9.84 6.94 13.54
C PHE A 85 10.90 6.82 14.63
N ASN A 86 11.01 7.81 15.51
CA ASN A 86 12.08 7.89 16.50
C ASN A 86 11.74 7.19 17.82
N GLU A 87 10.44 7.16 18.21
CA GLU A 87 10.01 6.66 19.52
C GLU A 87 8.99 5.53 19.44
N GLN A 88 8.09 5.54 18.45
CA GLN A 88 6.99 4.57 18.40
C GLN A 88 7.33 3.30 17.61
N LEU A 89 8.18 3.40 16.60
CA LEU A 89 8.68 2.24 15.86
C LEU A 89 9.97 1.72 16.48
N ASP A 90 10.07 0.39 16.59
CA ASP A 90 11.34 -0.24 16.93
C ASP A 90 12.43 0.19 15.93
N PRO A 91 13.66 0.54 16.37
CA PRO A 91 14.74 0.96 15.47
C PRO A 91 15.02 -0.01 14.33
N ALA A 92 14.95 -1.32 14.57
CA ALA A 92 15.14 -2.34 13.55
C ALA A 92 14.03 -2.31 12.48
N ILE A 93 12.81 -1.92 12.85
CA ILE A 93 11.69 -1.74 11.92
C ILE A 93 11.78 -0.38 11.22
N ALA A 94 12.17 0.65 11.94
CA ALA A 94 12.27 2.02 11.39
C ALA A 94 13.27 2.09 10.23
N GLU A 95 14.42 1.40 10.31
CA GLU A 95 15.46 1.40 9.27
C GLU A 95 14.95 0.90 7.91
N SER A 96 14.07 -0.11 7.89
CA SER A 96 13.49 -0.68 6.67
C SER A 96 12.11 -0.16 6.33
N SER A 97 11.61 0.81 7.10
CA SER A 97 10.25 1.34 6.98
C SER A 97 10.00 2.09 5.67
N ILE A 98 8.78 1.96 5.20
CA ILE A 98 8.24 2.76 4.10
C ILE A 98 7.00 3.52 4.56
N VAL A 99 6.72 4.61 3.89
CA VAL A 99 5.51 5.42 4.11
C VAL A 99 4.52 5.18 2.98
N ILE A 100 3.31 4.76 3.30
CA ILE A 100 2.23 4.58 2.32
C ILE A 100 1.14 5.61 2.59
N THR A 101 0.80 6.40 1.59
CA THR A 101 -0.27 7.39 1.69
C THR A 101 -1.01 7.56 0.37
N ASN A 102 -2.13 8.28 0.39
CA ASN A 102 -2.85 8.62 -0.83
C ASN A 102 -2.35 9.94 -1.45
N GLN A 103 -2.91 10.30 -2.61
CA GLN A 103 -2.55 11.54 -3.32
C GLN A 103 -2.75 12.80 -2.47
N SER A 104 -3.77 12.84 -1.60
CA SER A 104 -4.04 14.00 -0.75
C SER A 104 -3.06 14.10 0.40
N GLY A 105 -2.78 12.97 1.09
CA GLY A 105 -1.78 12.91 2.14
C GLY A 105 -0.37 13.22 1.60
N PHE A 106 -0.04 12.68 0.42
CA PHE A 106 1.21 13.03 -0.25
C PHE A 106 1.31 14.53 -0.54
N ASN A 107 0.25 15.16 -1.07
CA ASN A 107 0.23 16.59 -1.35
C ASN A 107 0.34 17.43 -0.08
N TYR A 108 -0.25 16.96 1.03
CA TYR A 108 -0.11 17.61 2.33
C TYR A 108 1.36 17.55 2.80
N LEU A 109 1.96 16.36 2.82
CA LEU A 109 3.37 16.17 3.20
C LEU A 109 4.33 16.95 2.30
N ASP A 110 4.05 17.03 0.99
CA ASP A 110 4.89 17.71 0.01
C ASP A 110 4.92 19.23 0.19
N LYS A 111 3.92 19.79 0.85
CA LYS A 111 3.82 21.22 1.16
C LYS A 111 4.34 21.58 2.55
N LEU A 112 4.56 20.58 3.40
CA LEU A 112 5.11 20.84 4.73
C LEU A 112 6.57 21.30 4.65
N LYS A 113 6.89 22.27 5.48
CA LYS A 113 8.23 22.83 5.59
C LYS A 113 8.70 22.73 7.04
N ASP A 114 10.02 22.62 7.19
CA ASP A 114 10.67 22.75 8.47
C ASP A 114 10.72 24.21 8.94
N LYS A 115 11.32 24.45 10.12
CA LYS A 115 11.45 25.81 10.70
C LYS A 115 12.34 26.73 9.85
N ASP A 116 13.21 26.15 9.02
CA ASP A 116 14.14 26.87 8.13
C ASP A 116 13.53 27.10 6.73
N GLY A 117 12.29 26.65 6.50
CA GLY A 117 11.56 26.81 5.25
C GLY A 117 11.83 25.75 4.19
N ASN A 118 12.59 24.69 4.50
CA ASN A 118 12.88 23.59 3.58
C ASN A 118 11.72 22.61 3.54
N TYR A 119 11.45 22.05 2.35
CA TYR A 119 10.44 21.01 2.22
C TYR A 119 10.91 19.69 2.84
N ILE A 120 10.05 19.05 3.61
CA ILE A 120 10.36 17.78 4.27
C ILE A 120 10.43 16.59 3.31
N LEU A 121 9.82 16.69 2.13
CA LEU A 121 9.93 15.69 1.08
C LEU A 121 11.09 16.02 0.16
N GLN A 122 12.11 15.17 0.18
CA GLN A 122 13.30 15.28 -0.65
C GLN A 122 13.19 14.33 -1.86
N LYS A 123 13.96 14.62 -2.91
CA LYS A 123 14.05 13.71 -4.06
C LYS A 123 14.78 12.42 -3.64
N ASP A 124 14.27 11.28 -4.07
CA ASP A 124 14.94 10.00 -3.93
C ASP A 124 16.12 9.93 -4.94
N PRO A 125 17.36 9.94 -4.46
CA PRO A 125 18.54 9.93 -5.33
C PRO A 125 18.72 8.59 -6.07
N THR A 126 18.10 7.53 -5.58
CA THR A 126 18.22 6.18 -6.15
C THR A 126 17.23 5.92 -7.29
N GLN A 127 16.22 6.78 -7.44
CA GLN A 127 15.21 6.63 -8.48
C GLN A 127 15.38 7.69 -9.58
N GLN A 128 15.54 7.25 -10.81
CA GLN A 128 15.50 8.13 -11.99
C GLN A 128 14.11 8.74 -12.22
N THR A 129 13.09 8.22 -11.54
CA THR A 129 11.69 8.67 -11.61
C THR A 129 11.35 9.56 -10.42
N LYS A 130 10.17 10.20 -10.47
CA LYS A 130 9.66 11.19 -9.50
C LYS A 130 9.40 10.64 -8.07
N GLY A 131 10.25 9.74 -7.57
CA GLY A 131 10.22 9.26 -6.20
C GLY A 131 10.60 10.36 -5.23
N LYS A 132 9.92 10.41 -4.07
CA LYS A 132 10.28 11.29 -2.95
C LYS A 132 10.45 10.48 -1.68
N MET A 133 11.32 10.97 -0.81
CA MET A 133 11.60 10.40 0.52
C MET A 133 11.15 11.40 1.59
N LEU A 134 10.54 10.91 2.63
CA LEU A 134 10.21 11.69 3.82
C LEU A 134 11.48 11.83 4.66
N PHE A 135 11.81 13.05 5.05
CA PHE A 135 13.04 13.41 5.79
C PHE A 135 14.35 13.01 5.09
N GLY A 136 14.32 12.61 3.81
CA GLY A 136 15.50 12.08 3.11
C GLY A 136 15.81 10.61 3.41
N GLU A 137 15.03 9.92 4.22
CA GLU A 137 15.26 8.57 4.74
C GLU A 137 14.19 7.60 4.31
N TYR A 138 12.90 7.95 4.49
CA TYR A 138 11.80 7.01 4.31
C TYR A 138 11.16 7.14 2.94
N ARG A 139 11.18 6.05 2.17
CA ARG A 139 10.56 6.00 0.85
C ARG A 139 9.04 6.14 0.94
N ILE A 140 8.44 6.99 0.09
CA ILE A 140 6.99 7.19 0.03
C ILE A 140 6.37 6.43 -1.14
N VAL A 141 5.35 5.63 -0.84
CA VAL A 141 4.47 4.98 -1.82
C VAL A 141 3.16 5.74 -1.90
N LYS A 142 2.95 6.40 -3.04
CA LYS A 142 1.74 7.18 -3.29
C LYS A 142 0.67 6.34 -3.99
N LEU A 143 -0.49 6.17 -3.34
CA LEU A 143 -1.64 5.46 -3.89
C LEU A 143 -2.70 6.43 -4.41
N SER A 144 -3.58 5.91 -5.30
CA SER A 144 -4.74 6.66 -5.78
C SER A 144 -5.73 6.93 -4.64
N LYS A 145 -6.39 8.10 -4.64
CA LYS A 145 -7.50 8.42 -3.73
C LYS A 145 -8.66 7.41 -3.82
N LYS A 146 -8.81 6.73 -4.97
CA LYS A 146 -9.82 5.68 -5.15
C LYS A 146 -9.43 4.39 -4.42
N THR A 147 -8.14 4.11 -4.32
CA THR A 147 -7.62 2.90 -3.69
C THR A 147 -7.49 3.05 -2.18
N LEU A 148 -6.98 4.20 -1.73
CA LEU A 148 -6.85 4.56 -0.33
C LEU A 148 -7.58 5.88 -0.10
N LYS A 149 -8.74 5.81 0.57
CA LYS A 149 -9.61 6.97 0.77
C LYS A 149 -9.19 7.77 1.99
N SER A 150 -9.39 9.08 1.94
CA SER A 150 -9.34 9.95 3.12
C SER A 150 -10.67 9.94 3.85
N THR A 151 -10.65 10.09 5.17
CA THR A 151 -11.84 10.12 6.00
C THR A 151 -12.26 11.58 6.22
N PRO A 152 -13.50 11.98 5.95
CA PRO A 152 -13.97 13.33 6.24
C PRO A 152 -14.00 13.57 7.76
N ILE A 153 -13.65 14.78 8.16
CA ILE A 153 -13.85 15.29 9.52
C ILE A 153 -15.14 16.09 9.47
N MET A 154 -16.12 15.63 10.22
CA MET A 154 -17.41 16.35 10.33
C MET A 154 -17.31 17.44 11.37
N ASN A 155 -17.96 18.57 11.10
CA ASN A 155 -18.12 19.64 12.07
C ASN A 155 -19.05 19.18 13.23
N SER A 156 -19.14 19.95 14.27
CA SER A 156 -20.00 19.72 15.44
C SER A 156 -21.50 19.60 15.09
N ASP A 157 -21.94 20.11 13.94
CA ASP A 157 -23.30 19.98 13.41
C ASP A 157 -23.59 18.60 12.80
N GLY A 158 -22.56 17.76 12.57
CA GLY A 158 -22.66 16.44 11.95
C GLY A 158 -22.99 16.44 10.45
N HIS A 159 -23.13 17.59 9.83
CA HIS A 159 -23.53 17.73 8.42
C HIS A 159 -22.48 18.39 7.53
N THR A 160 -21.67 19.27 8.09
CA THR A 160 -20.66 20.02 7.33
C THR A 160 -19.29 19.36 7.45
N ILE A 161 -18.59 19.18 6.33
CA ILE A 161 -17.21 18.66 6.32
C ILE A 161 -16.25 19.80 6.59
N ASP A 162 -15.53 19.72 7.71
CA ASP A 162 -14.54 20.70 8.14
C ASP A 162 -13.14 20.42 7.57
N GLY A 163 -12.89 19.16 7.21
CA GLY A 163 -11.61 18.76 6.64
C GLY A 163 -11.53 17.27 6.33
N TYR A 164 -10.33 16.77 6.12
CA TYR A 164 -10.09 15.36 5.83
C TYR A 164 -8.87 14.84 6.59
N LYS A 165 -9.03 13.69 7.23
CA LYS A 165 -7.91 12.88 7.71
C LYS A 165 -7.36 12.07 6.55
N HIS A 166 -6.05 12.22 6.30
CA HIS A 166 -5.36 11.47 5.26
C HIS A 166 -4.64 10.27 5.88
N PRO A 167 -4.91 9.04 5.42
CA PRO A 167 -4.25 7.87 5.97
C PRO A 167 -2.77 7.86 5.59
N VAL A 168 -1.94 7.58 6.58
CA VAL A 168 -0.49 7.37 6.44
C VAL A 168 -0.15 6.09 7.19
N PHE A 169 0.43 5.12 6.51
CA PHE A 169 0.96 3.90 7.13
C PHE A 169 2.48 3.98 7.13
N CYS A 170 3.07 3.76 8.28
CA CYS A 170 4.51 3.74 8.49
C CYS A 170 4.92 2.36 9.02
N GLY A 171 6.00 1.80 8.52
CA GLY A 171 6.53 0.52 8.99
C GLY A 171 7.14 -0.35 7.89
N ASP A 172 7.74 -1.46 8.28
CA ASP A 172 8.25 -2.45 7.32
C ASP A 172 7.12 -3.35 6.80
N LEU A 173 6.73 -3.10 5.57
CA LEU A 173 5.66 -3.85 4.93
C LEU A 173 6.08 -5.30 4.60
N LYS A 174 7.37 -5.59 4.44
CA LYS A 174 7.86 -6.92 4.11
C LYS A 174 7.76 -7.86 5.32
N GLU A 175 8.07 -7.33 6.50
CA GLU A 175 7.91 -8.06 7.76
C GLU A 175 6.44 -8.16 8.18
N ALA A 176 5.65 -7.10 7.93
CA ALA A 176 4.26 -7.04 8.37
C ALA A 176 3.32 -7.96 7.57
N ILE A 177 3.57 -8.17 6.27
CA ILE A 177 2.61 -8.86 5.38
C ILE A 177 3.31 -9.81 4.41
N THR A 178 2.90 -11.06 4.43
CA THR A 178 3.27 -12.06 3.44
C THR A 178 2.09 -12.41 2.55
N LEU A 179 2.27 -12.30 1.23
CA LEU A 179 1.27 -12.70 0.24
C LEU A 179 1.61 -14.08 -0.33
N PHE A 180 0.79 -15.07 0.03
CA PHE A 180 0.87 -16.41 -0.55
C PHE A 180 0.12 -16.46 -1.87
N ASP A 181 0.82 -16.72 -2.97
CA ASP A 181 0.25 -16.75 -4.31
C ASP A 181 0.48 -18.11 -4.98
N ARG A 182 -0.58 -18.66 -5.56
CA ARG A 182 -0.50 -19.81 -6.47
C ARG A 182 -0.57 -19.28 -7.90
N ASN A 183 0.54 -19.33 -8.60
CA ASN A 183 0.63 -18.91 -10.00
C ASN A 183 -0.07 -19.91 -10.94
N VAL A 184 -1.41 -19.96 -10.88
CA VAL A 184 -2.22 -20.70 -11.86
C VAL A 184 -3.11 -19.69 -12.56
N LEU A 185 -2.77 -19.35 -13.80
CA LEU A 185 -3.61 -18.56 -14.69
C LEU A 185 -4.32 -19.49 -15.67
N THR A 186 -5.65 -19.49 -15.65
CA THR A 186 -6.48 -20.19 -16.63
C THR A 186 -7.26 -19.18 -17.44
N ILE A 187 -7.12 -19.20 -18.76
CA ILE A 187 -7.87 -18.37 -19.70
C ILE A 187 -8.82 -19.30 -20.46
N VAL A 188 -10.11 -18.99 -20.41
CA VAL A 188 -11.14 -19.72 -21.15
C VAL A 188 -11.86 -18.76 -22.08
N ARG A 189 -11.98 -19.13 -23.37
CA ARG A 189 -12.80 -18.40 -24.32
C ARG A 189 -14.25 -18.85 -24.15
N GLY A 190 -15.15 -17.92 -23.86
CA GLY A 190 -16.59 -18.16 -23.81
C GLY A 190 -17.27 -17.42 -24.94
N TYR A 191 -18.26 -18.04 -25.59
CA TYR A 191 -19.16 -17.37 -26.51
C TYR A 191 -20.35 -16.86 -25.69
N GLY A 192 -20.52 -15.52 -25.65
CA GLY A 192 -21.71 -14.93 -25.02
C GLY A 192 -22.95 -15.29 -25.84
N ILE A 193 -23.92 -15.91 -25.20
CA ILE A 193 -25.26 -16.03 -25.77
C ILE A 193 -25.84 -14.61 -25.79
N ARG A 194 -26.13 -14.08 -26.97
CA ARG A 194 -26.94 -12.88 -27.11
C ARG A 194 -28.37 -13.28 -26.81
N THR A 195 -28.90 -12.87 -25.68
CA THR A 195 -30.36 -12.78 -25.45
C THR A 195 -30.81 -11.41 -25.86
#